data_2f6d4071eb833ec17064a4eca9ca505f
#
_entry.id   2f6d4071eb833ec17064a4eca9ca505f
#
_cell.length_a   1.000
_cell.length_b   1.000
_cell.length_c   1.000
_cell.angle_alpha   90.00
_cell.angle_beta   90.00
_cell.angle_gamma   90.00
#
_symmetry.space_group_name_H-M   'P 1'
#
loop_
_entity.id
_entity.type
_entity.pdbx_description
1 polymer ?
#
loop_
_entity_poly.entity_id
_entity_poly.type
_entity_poly.pdbx_seq_one_letter_code
_entity_poly.pdbx_strand_id
1 'polypeptide(L)'
;MRRTLIALALVTAVFAGCGGDDDEESAATPTATAEATQEPASSGGGETLAFSAPEDGSLKFDQGGDVTAKAGKVTVTFDNPSSVPHAVEIEGNGVEKETETVTGGEAPPVEVDLEPGTYEFYCPVGGHREAGMEGTLTVE
;
A
#
# COMPACT_ATOMS: atom_id res chain seq x y z
N MET A 1 36.06 31.42 4.17
CA MET A 1 36.66 31.89 2.90
C MET A 1 37.07 30.71 2.06
N ARG A 2 36.35 30.41 0.99
CA ARG A 2 36.83 29.84 -0.29
C ARG A 2 35.60 29.57 -1.16
N ARG A 3 35.38 30.52 -2.06
CA ARG A 3 34.44 30.41 -3.18
C ARG A 3 35.10 29.57 -4.25
N THR A 4 34.41 28.58 -4.80
CA THR A 4 34.80 27.97 -6.07
C THR A 4 33.58 28.02 -7.01
N LEU A 5 33.70 28.88 -8.01
CA LEU A 5 32.83 28.98 -9.18
C LEU A 5 33.35 28.00 -10.22
N ILE A 6 32.52 27.14 -10.78
CA ILE A 6 32.83 26.42 -12.02
C ILE A 6 31.60 26.50 -12.94
N ALA A 7 31.83 27.24 -13.91
CA ALA A 7 31.45 27.38 -15.32
C ALA A 7 30.45 26.42 -15.95
N LEU A 8 29.54 27.08 -16.58
CA LEU A 8 28.60 26.86 -17.67
C LEU A 8 29.20 26.11 -18.89
N ALA A 9 28.52 25.08 -19.37
CA ALA A 9 28.69 24.58 -20.73
C ALA A 9 27.33 24.34 -21.38
N LEU A 10 26.99 25.20 -22.32
CA LEU A 10 25.84 25.12 -23.25
C LEU A 10 26.25 24.17 -24.39
N VAL A 11 25.45 23.18 -24.70
CA VAL A 11 25.51 22.43 -25.96
C VAL A 11 24.13 22.45 -26.61
N THR A 12 24.02 23.24 -27.66
CA THR A 12 22.91 23.26 -28.62
C THR A 12 23.16 22.22 -29.71
N ALA A 13 22.25 21.28 -29.92
CA ALA A 13 22.18 20.47 -31.14
C ALA A 13 20.82 20.65 -31.81
N VAL A 14 20.85 21.33 -32.94
CA VAL A 14 19.75 21.48 -33.90
C VAL A 14 19.80 20.29 -34.83
N PHE A 15 18.70 19.55 -34.98
CA PHE A 15 18.47 18.67 -36.11
C PHE A 15 17.16 19.05 -36.77
N ALA A 16 17.29 19.62 -37.98
CA ALA A 16 16.23 19.76 -38.94
C ALA A 16 16.21 18.51 -39.83
N GLY A 17 15.03 17.96 -40.07
CA GLY A 17 14.81 16.89 -41.06
C GLY A 17 13.37 16.93 -41.53
N CYS A 18 13.19 17.40 -42.78
CA CYS A 18 11.93 17.47 -43.52
C CYS A 18 11.40 16.13 -43.98
N GLY A 19 10.05 16.07 -44.16
CA GLY A 19 9.45 15.54 -45.38
C GLY A 19 8.66 14.25 -45.25
N GLY A 20 7.41 14.30 -45.67
CA GLY A 20 6.61 13.16 -46.08
C GLY A 20 5.13 13.35 -45.75
N ASP A 21 4.40 13.96 -46.68
CA ASP A 21 2.94 13.89 -46.81
C ASP A 21 2.54 12.44 -47.10
N ASP A 22 1.43 12.00 -46.51
CA ASP A 22 0.40 11.25 -47.21
C ASP A 22 -0.84 11.14 -46.30
N ASP A 23 -1.96 11.62 -46.88
CA ASP A 23 -3.33 11.56 -46.39
C ASP A 23 -3.79 10.10 -46.26
N GLU A 24 -4.48 9.75 -45.16
CA GLU A 24 -5.67 8.89 -45.22
C GLU A 24 -6.47 9.06 -43.90
N GLU A 25 -7.64 9.67 -44.11
CA GLU A 25 -8.78 9.71 -43.19
C GLU A 25 -9.26 8.31 -42.84
N SER A 26 -9.24 7.94 -41.58
CA SER A 26 -10.10 6.88 -41.07
C SER A 26 -10.53 7.20 -39.63
N ALA A 27 -11.81 7.54 -39.53
CA ALA A 27 -12.53 7.70 -38.29
C ALA A 27 -12.48 6.40 -37.47
N ALA A 28 -11.84 6.41 -36.31
CA ALA A 28 -11.97 5.37 -35.31
C ALA A 28 -12.42 6.00 -34.00
N THR A 29 -13.61 5.67 -33.62
CA THR A 29 -14.32 5.84 -32.36
C THR A 29 -13.40 5.67 -31.16
N PRO A 30 -13.44 6.54 -30.13
CA PRO A 30 -12.77 6.28 -28.88
C PRO A 30 -13.50 5.15 -28.15
N THR A 31 -12.94 3.98 -28.19
CA THR A 31 -13.32 2.89 -27.29
C THR A 31 -12.95 3.33 -25.89
N ALA A 32 -13.97 3.56 -25.07
CA ALA A 32 -13.82 3.73 -23.64
C ALA A 32 -13.08 2.51 -23.09
N THR A 33 -11.84 2.72 -22.72
CA THR A 33 -11.10 1.75 -21.89
C THR A 33 -11.80 1.70 -20.56
N ALA A 34 -12.54 0.63 -20.34
CA ALA A 34 -13.05 0.29 -19.03
C ALA A 34 -11.83 0.13 -18.11
N GLU A 35 -11.76 1.00 -17.14
CA GLU A 35 -10.89 0.87 -15.98
C GLU A 35 -11.20 -0.48 -15.34
N ALA A 36 -10.34 -1.45 -15.60
CA ALA A 36 -10.40 -2.72 -14.90
C ALA A 36 -10.00 -2.44 -13.45
N THR A 37 -10.99 -2.27 -12.59
CA THR A 37 -10.84 -2.51 -11.17
C THR A 37 -10.26 -3.91 -11.02
N GLN A 38 -8.98 -4.02 -10.80
CA GLN A 38 -8.36 -5.27 -10.42
C GLN A 38 -8.79 -5.53 -8.97
N GLU A 39 -9.84 -6.32 -8.82
CA GLU A 39 -10.05 -7.05 -7.59
C GLU A 39 -8.76 -7.84 -7.31
N PRO A 40 -8.19 -7.75 -6.10
CA PRO A 40 -7.06 -8.60 -5.74
C PRO A 40 -7.49 -10.06 -5.89
N ALA A 41 -6.78 -10.79 -6.73
CA ALA A 41 -7.02 -12.19 -7.00
C ALA A 41 -6.93 -12.96 -5.68
N SER A 42 -8.07 -13.34 -5.11
CA SER A 42 -8.20 -14.30 -4.03
C SER A 42 -7.77 -15.66 -4.56
N SER A 43 -6.49 -15.98 -4.45
CA SER A 43 -5.97 -17.30 -4.77
C SER A 43 -5.72 -18.07 -3.48
N GLY A 44 -6.67 -18.94 -3.16
CA GLY A 44 -6.55 -19.92 -2.08
C GLY A 44 -7.49 -19.60 -0.92
N GLY A 45 -8.39 -20.54 -0.60
CA GLY A 45 -9.53 -20.42 0.31
C GLY A 45 -9.26 -20.03 1.76
N GLY A 46 -8.63 -18.88 1.98
CA GLY A 46 -8.38 -18.23 3.25
C GLY A 46 -9.19 -16.95 3.38
N GLU A 47 -9.41 -16.51 4.61
CA GLU A 47 -10.01 -15.22 4.91
C GLU A 47 -9.02 -14.08 4.61
N THR A 48 -9.52 -12.91 4.22
CA THR A 48 -8.71 -11.70 4.09
C THR A 48 -9.06 -10.73 5.21
N LEU A 49 -8.04 -10.33 5.97
CA LEU A 49 -8.11 -9.23 6.93
C LEU A 49 -7.55 -7.97 6.28
N ALA A 50 -8.43 -7.04 5.95
CA ALA A 50 -8.04 -5.78 5.34
C ALA A 50 -7.91 -4.70 6.42
N PHE A 51 -6.73 -4.12 6.54
CA PHE A 51 -6.45 -2.98 7.39
C PHE A 51 -6.21 -1.73 6.55
N SER A 52 -6.56 -0.57 7.09
CA SER A 52 -6.20 0.72 6.50
C SER A 52 -5.89 1.77 7.57
N ALA A 53 -5.08 2.75 7.18
CA ALA A 53 -4.83 3.95 7.96
C ALA A 53 -5.61 5.14 7.38
N PRO A 54 -6.06 6.10 8.21
CA PRO A 54 -6.75 7.28 7.73
C PRO A 54 -5.87 8.16 6.83
N GLU A 55 -6.48 8.72 5.78
CA GLU A 55 -5.81 9.64 4.85
C GLU A 55 -5.18 10.87 5.55
N ASP A 56 -5.76 11.31 6.66
CA ASP A 56 -5.28 12.46 7.43
C ASP A 56 -4.02 12.17 8.28
N GLY A 57 -3.53 10.91 8.26
CA GLY A 57 -2.36 10.47 9.02
C GLY A 57 -2.60 10.30 10.52
N SER A 58 -3.85 10.23 10.96
CA SER A 58 -4.18 9.93 12.36
C SER A 58 -3.64 8.55 12.77
N LEU A 59 -3.10 8.48 13.99
CA LEU A 59 -2.48 7.26 14.52
C LEU A 59 -3.54 6.27 15.03
N LYS A 60 -4.25 5.65 14.10
CA LYS A 60 -5.29 4.64 14.35
C LYS A 60 -5.49 3.78 13.09
N PHE A 61 -6.19 2.68 13.24
CA PHE A 61 -6.72 1.92 12.11
C PHE A 61 -8.19 2.30 11.84
N ASP A 62 -8.60 2.32 10.58
CA ASP A 62 -10.00 2.65 10.20
C ASP A 62 -11.00 1.60 10.67
N GLN A 63 -10.58 0.34 10.82
CA GLN A 63 -11.41 -0.78 11.31
C GLN A 63 -11.79 -0.62 12.79
N GLY A 64 -11.12 0.27 13.52
CA GLY A 64 -11.25 0.40 14.96
C GLY A 64 -10.37 -0.59 15.73
N GLY A 65 -10.64 -0.72 17.04
CA GLY A 65 -9.83 -1.50 17.98
C GLY A 65 -10.19 -2.98 18.11
N ASP A 66 -11.35 -3.43 17.56
CA ASP A 66 -11.82 -4.82 17.69
C ASP A 66 -12.11 -5.41 16.31
N VAL A 67 -11.44 -6.51 15.99
CA VAL A 67 -11.58 -7.23 14.73
C VAL A 67 -11.81 -8.71 15.02
N THR A 68 -12.62 -9.38 14.21
CA THR A 68 -12.87 -10.83 14.31
C THR A 68 -12.49 -11.52 13.01
N ALA A 69 -11.89 -12.70 13.10
CA ALA A 69 -11.55 -13.56 11.97
C ALA A 69 -11.86 -15.02 12.26
N LYS A 70 -11.84 -15.83 11.19
CA LYS A 70 -11.89 -17.29 11.31
C LYS A 70 -10.49 -17.87 11.42
N ALA A 71 -10.40 -18.96 12.17
CA ALA A 71 -9.15 -19.73 12.27
C ALA A 71 -8.74 -20.32 10.91
N GLY A 72 -7.44 -20.41 10.68
CA GLY A 72 -6.82 -20.97 9.50
C GLY A 72 -5.89 -19.99 8.79
N LYS A 73 -5.68 -20.21 7.49
CA LYS A 73 -4.85 -19.33 6.69
C LYS A 73 -5.59 -18.02 6.41
N VAL A 74 -4.96 -16.92 6.79
CA VAL A 74 -5.46 -15.56 6.63
C VAL A 74 -4.48 -14.75 5.79
N THR A 75 -5.00 -13.97 4.84
CA THR A 75 -4.23 -12.98 4.10
C THR A 75 -4.46 -11.62 4.74
N VAL A 76 -3.41 -11.00 5.23
CA VAL A 76 -3.45 -9.64 5.78
C VAL A 76 -3.05 -8.67 4.70
N THR A 77 -3.91 -7.69 4.43
CA THR A 77 -3.64 -6.55 3.53
C THR A 77 -3.64 -5.26 4.31
N PHE A 78 -2.84 -4.30 3.86
CA PHE A 78 -2.75 -2.99 4.48
C PHE A 78 -2.66 -1.88 3.43
N ASP A 79 -3.57 -0.92 3.52
CA ASP A 79 -3.60 0.30 2.70
C ASP A 79 -3.32 1.53 3.57
N ASN A 80 -2.37 2.35 3.13
CA ASN A 80 -2.01 3.60 3.78
C ASN A 80 -2.11 4.78 2.80
N PRO A 81 -3.26 5.44 2.67
CA PRO A 81 -3.41 6.60 1.80
C PRO A 81 -2.68 7.86 2.31
N SER A 82 -2.17 7.83 3.54
CA SER A 82 -1.54 8.99 4.18
C SER A 82 -0.07 9.15 3.81
N SER A 83 0.49 10.32 4.16
CA SER A 83 1.94 10.60 4.05
C SER A 83 2.74 10.22 5.31
N VAL A 84 2.09 9.65 6.32
CA VAL A 84 2.73 9.16 7.54
C VAL A 84 3.08 7.67 7.35
N PRO A 85 4.29 7.23 7.70
CA PRO A 85 4.64 5.81 7.58
C PRO A 85 3.85 4.95 8.56
N HIS A 86 3.21 3.89 8.06
CA HIS A 86 2.45 2.92 8.84
C HIS A 86 2.70 1.49 8.37
N ALA A 87 2.43 0.54 9.24
CA ALA A 87 2.35 -0.90 8.96
C ALA A 87 1.30 -1.52 9.88
N VAL A 88 1.01 -2.79 9.71
CA VAL A 88 0.25 -3.58 10.69
C VAL A 88 1.03 -4.83 11.07
N GLU A 89 1.16 -5.06 12.37
CA GLU A 89 1.71 -6.26 12.96
C GLU A 89 0.61 -6.99 13.74
N ILE A 90 0.56 -8.32 13.61
CA ILE A 90 -0.30 -9.21 14.39
C ILE A 90 0.59 -10.03 15.31
N GLU A 91 0.35 -9.96 16.61
CA GLU A 91 1.11 -10.64 17.65
C GLU A 91 0.20 -11.43 18.60
N GLY A 92 0.62 -12.62 18.98
CA GLY A 92 -0.05 -13.46 19.98
C GLY A 92 0.04 -14.95 19.66
N ASN A 93 -0.15 -15.79 20.66
CA ASN A 93 -0.17 -17.27 20.54
C ASN A 93 1.05 -17.85 19.78
N GLY A 94 2.21 -17.20 19.85
CA GLY A 94 3.42 -17.59 19.13
C GLY A 94 3.49 -17.12 17.67
N VAL A 95 2.53 -16.32 17.24
CA VAL A 95 2.55 -15.60 15.95
C VAL A 95 3.13 -14.20 16.17
N GLU A 96 3.98 -13.77 15.24
CA GLU A 96 4.49 -12.41 15.08
C GLU A 96 4.60 -12.20 13.56
N LYS A 97 3.71 -11.38 13.01
CA LYS A 97 3.62 -11.19 11.57
C LYS A 97 3.32 -9.73 11.22
N GLU A 98 4.20 -9.13 10.43
CA GLU A 98 4.16 -7.72 10.07
C GLU A 98 4.07 -7.55 8.55
N THR A 99 3.32 -6.53 8.09
CA THR A 99 3.40 -6.02 6.72
C THR A 99 4.60 -5.10 6.54
N GLU A 100 4.99 -4.84 5.31
CA GLU A 100 5.97 -3.77 5.07
C GLU A 100 5.43 -2.41 5.54
N THR A 101 6.33 -1.57 6.10
CA THR A 101 6.00 -0.17 6.39
C THR A 101 5.93 0.61 5.09
N VAL A 102 4.78 1.25 4.83
CA VAL A 102 4.54 2.06 3.63
C VAL A 102 4.15 3.48 3.97
N THR A 103 4.49 4.39 3.07
CA THR A 103 4.11 5.81 3.10
C THR A 103 3.39 6.12 1.80
N GLY A 104 2.08 6.14 1.85
CA GLY A 104 1.23 6.20 0.65
C GLY A 104 1.15 4.88 -0.11
N GLY A 105 -0.07 4.37 -0.32
CA GLY A 105 -0.35 3.15 -1.07
C GLY A 105 -0.39 1.87 -0.24
N GLU A 106 -0.49 0.74 -0.94
CA GLU A 106 -0.69 -0.57 -0.35
C GLU A 106 0.64 -1.27 -0.04
N ALA A 107 0.70 -1.95 1.11
CA ALA A 107 1.79 -2.87 1.42
C ALA A 107 1.56 -4.21 0.71
N PRO A 108 2.64 -4.94 0.33
CA PRO A 108 2.50 -6.32 -0.10
C PRO A 108 1.74 -7.15 0.93
N PRO A 109 0.75 -7.96 0.51
CA PRO A 109 -0.01 -8.79 1.43
C PRO A 109 0.88 -9.84 2.10
N VAL A 110 0.58 -10.18 3.36
CA VAL A 110 1.26 -11.23 4.09
C VAL A 110 0.28 -12.34 4.48
N GLU A 111 0.72 -13.59 4.41
CA GLU A 111 -0.07 -14.73 4.87
C GLU A 111 0.35 -15.13 6.29
N VAL A 112 -0.64 -15.46 7.11
CA VAL A 112 -0.47 -15.95 8.47
C VAL A 112 -1.46 -17.06 8.74
N ASP A 113 -1.04 -18.10 9.47
CA ASP A 113 -1.93 -19.15 9.97
C ASP A 113 -2.31 -18.80 11.41
N LEU A 114 -3.60 -18.59 11.66
CA LEU A 114 -4.14 -18.19 12.96
C LEU A 114 -4.95 -19.35 13.57
N GLU A 115 -4.64 -19.69 14.79
CA GLU A 115 -5.44 -20.61 15.62
C GLU A 115 -6.54 -19.84 16.37
N PRO A 116 -7.62 -20.51 16.82
CA PRO A 116 -8.61 -19.85 17.68
C PRO A 116 -7.95 -19.23 18.91
N GLY A 117 -8.26 -17.97 19.18
CA GLY A 117 -7.65 -17.24 20.30
C GLY A 117 -7.73 -15.74 20.16
N THR A 118 -7.07 -15.03 21.05
CA THR A 118 -6.97 -13.58 21.05
C THR A 118 -5.56 -13.16 20.68
N TYR A 119 -5.45 -12.22 19.76
CA TYR A 119 -4.23 -11.61 19.27
C TYR A 119 -4.30 -10.10 19.45
N GLU A 120 -3.18 -9.44 19.47
CA GLU A 120 -3.09 -8.00 19.32
C GLU A 120 -2.72 -7.67 17.88
N PHE A 121 -3.21 -6.54 17.37
CA PHE A 121 -2.68 -5.93 16.16
C PHE A 121 -2.33 -4.48 16.45
N TYR A 122 -1.23 -4.01 15.89
CA TYR A 122 -0.75 -2.64 16.12
C TYR A 122 0.15 -2.15 14.99
N CYS A 123 0.43 -0.84 15.00
CA CYS A 123 1.44 -0.27 14.13
C CYS A 123 2.81 -0.32 14.83
N PRO A 124 3.82 -1.02 14.28
CA PRO A 124 5.14 -1.15 14.89
C PRO A 124 6.03 0.09 14.72
N VAL A 125 5.60 1.07 13.92
CA VAL A 125 6.33 2.35 13.77
C VAL A 125 6.42 3.06 15.12
N GLY A 126 7.62 3.48 15.50
CA GLY A 126 7.91 3.97 16.84
C GLY A 126 6.96 5.06 17.34
N GLY A 127 6.36 4.82 18.52
CA GLY A 127 5.42 5.74 19.19
C GLY A 127 3.96 5.60 18.70
N HIS A 128 3.67 4.88 17.63
CA HIS A 128 2.31 4.79 17.07
C HIS A 128 1.40 3.91 17.92
N ARG A 129 1.89 2.77 18.39
CA ARG A 129 1.17 1.89 19.32
C ARG A 129 0.81 2.63 20.61
N GLU A 130 1.77 3.33 21.22
CA GLU A 130 1.56 4.11 22.44
C GLU A 130 0.58 5.28 22.25
N ALA A 131 0.43 5.74 21.02
CA ALA A 131 -0.56 6.77 20.67
C ALA A 131 -1.96 6.19 20.43
N GLY A 132 -2.12 4.86 20.49
CA GLY A 132 -3.40 4.16 20.34
C GLY A 132 -3.63 3.52 18.99
N MET A 133 -2.60 3.40 18.12
CA MET A 133 -2.72 2.67 16.86
C MET A 133 -2.54 1.16 17.11
N GLU A 134 -3.51 0.59 17.80
CA GLU A 134 -3.55 -0.82 18.20
C GLU A 134 -4.99 -1.32 18.36
N GLY A 135 -5.15 -2.64 18.48
CA GLY A 135 -6.43 -3.27 18.72
C GLY A 135 -6.32 -4.75 19.03
N THR A 136 -7.47 -5.39 19.15
CA THR A 136 -7.62 -6.81 19.48
C THR A 136 -8.21 -7.56 18.27
N LEU A 137 -7.58 -8.66 17.89
CA LEU A 137 -8.09 -9.61 16.91
C LEU A 137 -8.56 -10.87 17.63
N THR A 138 -9.85 -11.16 17.55
CA THR A 138 -10.44 -12.40 18.05
C THR A 138 -10.58 -13.40 16.90
N VAL A 139 -9.99 -14.57 17.03
CA VAL A 139 -10.04 -15.65 16.06
C VAL A 139 -10.90 -16.80 16.58
N GLU A 140 -11.91 -17.22 15.79
CA GLU A 140 -12.91 -18.24 16.11
C GLU A 140 -12.81 -19.47 15.19
#